data_6c60f870786ed3ce06029d9f016c7fa3
#
_entry.id   6c60f870786ed3ce06029d9f016c7fa3
#
_cell.length_a   1.000
_cell.length_b   1.000
_cell.length_c   1.000
_cell.angle_alpha   90.00
_cell.angle_beta   90.00
_cell.angle_gamma   90.00
#
_symmetry.space_group_name_H-M   'P 1'
#
loop_
_entity.id
_entity.type
_entity.pdbx_description
1 polymer ?
#
loop_
_entity_poly.entity_id
_entity_poly.type
_entity_poly.pdbx_seq_one_letter_code
_entity_poly.pdbx_strand_id
1 'polypeptide(L)'
;MNELEPLIDKLWERRAELSPETGGDARLTVERAIAMLDAGVARVAEPVEGEWRVNQWLKKAVLLSFRINSMKMIPGGPGGGYWWDKVPSKFAGWSDRQFAEAGFRAVPGAIVRRGAHIARGAVLMPSFVNIGAYVG
;
A
#
# COMPACT_ATOMS: atom_id res chain seq x y z
N MET A 1 15.59 11.52 -8.53
CA MET A 1 14.50 11.99 -7.68
C MET A 1 13.17 11.66 -8.35
N ASN A 2 12.20 11.14 -7.61
CA ASN A 2 10.88 10.87 -8.16
C ASN A 2 10.08 12.17 -8.28
N GLU A 3 9.34 12.34 -9.38
CA GLU A 3 8.52 13.53 -9.62
C GLU A 3 7.39 13.72 -8.58
N LEU A 4 6.96 12.63 -7.92
CA LEU A 4 5.92 12.70 -6.89
C LEU A 4 6.44 13.22 -5.56
N GLU A 5 7.73 13.08 -5.29
CA GLU A 5 8.31 13.46 -4.00
C GLU A 5 8.00 14.91 -3.60
N PRO A 6 8.29 15.93 -4.45
CA PRO A 6 7.97 17.30 -4.06
C PRO A 6 6.47 17.54 -3.92
N LEU A 7 5.64 16.83 -4.67
CA LEU A 7 4.18 16.95 -4.56
C LEU A 7 3.68 16.37 -3.24
N ILE A 8 4.19 15.22 -2.84
CA ILE A 8 3.86 14.61 -1.55
C ILE A 8 4.34 15.51 -0.40
N ASP A 9 5.53 16.06 -0.49
CA ASP A 9 6.06 16.94 0.54
C ASP A 9 5.19 18.20 0.72
N LYS A 10 4.69 18.78 -0.37
CA LYS A 10 3.76 19.91 -0.31
C LYS A 10 2.44 19.53 0.35
N LEU A 11 1.90 18.36 0.00
CA LEU A 11 0.67 17.86 0.63
C LEU A 11 0.87 17.59 2.11
N TRP A 12 2.03 17.11 2.49
CA TRP A 12 2.37 16.87 3.90
C TRP A 12 2.34 18.16 4.72
N GLU A 13 2.84 19.25 4.18
CA GLU A 13 2.83 20.55 4.86
C GLU A 13 1.41 21.06 5.15
N ARG A 14 0.45 20.72 4.30
CA ARG A 14 -0.95 21.09 4.48
C ARG A 14 -1.85 19.90 4.81
N ARG A 15 -1.31 18.87 5.44
CA ARG A 15 -2.04 17.62 5.73
C ARG A 15 -3.31 17.81 6.57
N ALA A 16 -3.36 18.84 7.40
CA ALA A 16 -4.54 19.15 8.20
C ALA A 16 -5.77 19.51 7.35
N GLU A 17 -5.57 19.94 6.11
CA GLU A 17 -6.64 20.28 5.16
C GLU A 17 -7.19 19.06 4.42
N LEU A 18 -6.53 17.91 4.53
CA LEU A 18 -6.92 16.70 3.81
C LEU A 18 -7.94 15.90 4.61
N SER A 19 -8.93 15.34 3.90
CA SER A 19 -10.03 14.57 4.49
C SER A 19 -10.51 13.51 3.49
N PRO A 20 -11.45 12.64 3.87
CA PRO A 20 -12.02 11.68 2.91
C PRO A 20 -12.72 12.34 1.71
N GLU A 21 -13.10 13.61 1.82
CA GLU A 21 -13.70 14.36 0.70
C GLU A 21 -12.65 14.94 -0.26
N THR A 22 -11.36 14.88 0.10
CA THR A 22 -10.29 15.36 -0.76
C THR A 22 -10.29 14.59 -2.08
N GLY A 23 -10.36 15.32 -3.18
CA GLY A 23 -10.33 14.76 -4.53
C GLY A 23 -9.26 15.42 -5.39
N GLY A 24 -9.42 15.33 -6.70
CA GLY A 24 -8.55 15.97 -7.67
C GLY A 24 -7.10 15.52 -7.61
N ASP A 25 -6.18 16.43 -7.90
CA ASP A 25 -4.75 16.14 -8.01
C ASP A 25 -4.13 15.66 -6.70
N ALA A 26 -4.61 16.16 -5.56
CA ALA A 26 -4.11 15.76 -4.26
C ALA A 26 -4.33 14.25 -4.03
N ARG A 27 -5.55 13.78 -4.25
CA ARG A 27 -5.89 12.36 -4.11
C ARG A 27 -5.10 11.52 -5.11
N LEU A 28 -5.07 11.96 -6.37
CA LEU A 28 -4.38 11.23 -7.43
C LEU A 28 -2.88 11.07 -7.12
N THR A 29 -2.25 12.11 -6.61
CA THR A 29 -0.83 12.09 -6.23
C THR A 29 -0.56 11.03 -5.16
N VAL A 30 -1.38 11.02 -4.10
CA VAL A 30 -1.24 10.03 -3.02
C VAL A 30 -1.49 8.62 -3.54
N GLU A 31 -2.54 8.42 -4.32
CA GLU A 31 -2.87 7.10 -4.87
C GLU A 31 -1.79 6.57 -5.81
N ARG A 32 -1.16 7.43 -6.59
CA ARG A 32 -0.03 7.04 -7.44
C ARG A 32 1.16 6.55 -6.62
N ALA A 33 1.46 7.23 -5.52
CA ALA A 33 2.54 6.80 -4.62
C ALA A 33 2.26 5.42 -4.00
N ILE A 34 1.02 5.20 -3.54
CA ILE A 34 0.63 3.90 -2.99
C ILE A 34 0.69 2.81 -4.08
N ALA A 35 0.27 3.11 -5.30
CA ALA A 35 0.35 2.16 -6.41
C ALA A 35 1.80 1.77 -6.73
N MET A 36 2.74 2.71 -6.62
CA MET A 36 4.17 2.41 -6.81
C MET A 36 4.70 1.47 -5.73
N LEU A 37 4.29 1.66 -4.48
CA LEU A 37 4.65 0.75 -3.39
C LEU A 37 4.05 -0.65 -3.62
N ASP A 38 2.80 -0.70 -4.03
CA ASP A 38 2.08 -1.96 -4.28
C ASP A 38 2.73 -2.76 -5.41
N ALA A 39 3.20 -2.07 -6.45
CA ALA A 39 3.87 -2.68 -7.59
C ALA A 39 5.35 -3.00 -7.35
N GLY A 40 5.92 -2.53 -6.24
CA GLY A 40 7.32 -2.75 -5.91
C GLY A 40 8.31 -1.90 -6.71
N VAL A 41 7.82 -0.90 -7.45
CA VAL A 41 8.69 0.01 -8.22
C VAL A 41 9.26 1.13 -7.35
N ALA A 42 8.75 1.28 -6.14
CA ALA A 42 9.30 2.17 -5.12
C ALA A 42 9.26 1.44 -3.78
N ARG A 43 10.19 1.78 -2.88
CA ARG A 43 10.31 1.15 -1.56
C ARG A 43 10.46 2.20 -0.49
N VAL A 44 9.77 2.02 0.64
CA VAL A 44 9.95 2.89 1.81
C VAL A 44 11.37 2.81 2.32
N ALA A 45 11.93 1.62 2.35
CA ALA A 45 13.33 1.40 2.72
C ALA A 45 13.97 0.48 1.66
N GLU A 46 15.16 0.86 1.23
CA GLU A 46 15.85 0.11 0.18
C GLU A 46 17.36 0.08 0.44
N PRO A 47 18.06 -1.00 0.04
CA PRO A 47 19.51 -1.05 0.11
C PRO A 47 20.12 -0.20 -1.00
N VAL A 48 21.05 0.68 -0.63
CA VAL A 48 21.81 1.51 -1.56
C VAL A 48 23.26 1.48 -1.13
N GLU A 49 24.13 0.95 -1.98
CA GLU A 49 25.58 0.88 -1.72
C GLU A 49 25.93 0.23 -0.38
N GLY A 50 25.21 -0.84 -0.02
CA GLY A 50 25.45 -1.58 1.22
C GLY A 50 24.80 -1.01 2.47
N GLU A 51 24.11 0.11 2.35
CA GLU A 51 23.40 0.74 3.48
C GLU A 51 21.91 0.84 3.19
N TRP A 52 21.10 0.92 4.25
CA TRP A 52 19.67 1.12 4.12
C TRP A 52 19.32 2.59 3.99
N ARG A 53 18.62 2.95 2.92
CA ARG A 53 18.08 4.29 2.72
C ARG A 53 16.58 4.28 2.95
N VAL A 54 16.09 5.25 3.74
CA VAL A 54 14.65 5.43 3.96
C VAL A 54 14.15 6.57 3.10
N ASN A 55 13.13 6.29 2.29
CA ASN A 55 12.47 7.28 1.45
C ASN A 55 11.32 7.90 2.24
N GLN A 56 11.62 8.98 2.97
CA GLN A 56 10.68 9.62 3.88
C GLN A 56 9.39 10.07 3.18
N TRP A 57 9.49 10.51 1.93
CA TRP A 57 8.31 10.95 1.18
C TRP A 57 7.29 9.83 0.98
N LEU A 58 7.74 8.58 0.86
CA LEU A 58 6.83 7.43 0.76
C LEU A 58 6.14 7.12 2.08
N LYS A 59 6.83 7.31 3.20
CA LYS A 59 6.19 7.22 4.52
C LYS A 59 5.12 8.29 4.67
N LYS A 60 5.39 9.51 4.23
CA LYS A 60 4.41 10.59 4.20
C LYS A 60 3.21 10.22 3.34
N ALA A 61 3.44 9.66 2.17
CA ALA A 61 2.35 9.21 1.28
C ALA A 61 1.43 8.19 1.97
N VAL A 62 2.01 7.22 2.67
CA VAL A 62 1.22 6.23 3.44
C VAL A 62 0.36 6.93 4.50
N LEU A 63 0.93 7.84 5.27
CA LEU A 63 0.19 8.57 6.30
C LEU A 63 -0.90 9.46 5.69
N LEU A 64 -0.62 10.10 4.56
CA LEU A 64 -1.61 10.90 3.84
C LEU A 64 -2.75 10.03 3.33
N SER A 65 -2.48 8.81 2.89
CA SER A 65 -3.52 7.90 2.42
C SER A 65 -4.55 7.59 3.51
N PHE A 66 -4.14 7.55 4.77
CA PHE A 66 -5.05 7.34 5.88
C PHE A 66 -5.98 8.54 6.10
N ARG A 67 -5.53 9.75 5.78
CA ARG A 67 -6.35 10.96 5.92
C ARG A 67 -7.41 11.09 4.85
N ILE A 68 -7.11 10.62 3.62
CA ILE A 68 -8.04 10.76 2.50
C ILE A 68 -8.98 9.57 2.33
N ASN A 69 -8.90 8.58 3.20
CA ASN A 69 -9.78 7.41 3.16
C ASN A 69 -10.51 7.28 4.49
N SER A 70 -11.80 6.97 4.39
CA SER A 70 -12.63 6.71 5.56
C SER A 70 -12.65 5.22 5.89
N MET A 71 -13.06 4.90 7.10
CA MET A 71 -13.35 3.51 7.51
C MET A 71 -14.48 2.96 6.67
N LYS A 72 -14.41 1.70 6.31
CA LYS A 72 -15.46 1.00 5.58
C LYS A 72 -15.44 -0.49 5.86
N MET A 73 -16.55 -1.14 5.56
CA MET A 73 -16.66 -2.59 5.68
C MET A 73 -15.87 -3.25 4.56
N ILE A 74 -15.03 -4.21 4.94
CA ILE A 74 -14.23 -5.00 4.01
C ILE A 74 -14.64 -6.45 4.18
N PRO A 75 -15.10 -7.14 3.12
CA PRO A 75 -15.53 -8.54 3.21
C PRO A 75 -14.33 -9.48 3.46
N GLY A 76 -14.62 -10.69 3.93
CA GLY A 76 -13.60 -11.70 4.19
C GLY A 76 -13.23 -11.87 5.65
N GLY A 77 -13.98 -11.27 6.56
CA GLY A 77 -13.78 -11.44 7.99
C GLY A 77 -14.17 -12.83 8.49
N PRO A 78 -13.83 -13.14 9.74
CA PRO A 78 -14.13 -14.44 10.33
C PRO A 78 -15.64 -14.75 10.31
N GLY A 79 -16.00 -16.02 10.05
CA GLY A 79 -17.38 -16.46 10.07
C GLY A 79 -18.25 -15.83 8.99
N GLY A 80 -17.66 -15.38 7.88
CA GLY A 80 -18.39 -14.69 6.82
C GLY A 80 -18.70 -13.24 7.14
N GLY A 81 -18.11 -12.71 8.20
CA GLY A 81 -18.29 -11.32 8.61
C GLY A 81 -17.40 -10.34 7.83
N TYR A 82 -17.16 -9.19 8.44
CA TYR A 82 -16.44 -8.09 7.78
C TYR A 82 -15.34 -7.57 8.68
N TRP A 83 -14.34 -6.96 8.02
CA TRP A 83 -13.38 -6.09 8.69
C TRP A 83 -13.87 -4.64 8.64
N TRP A 84 -13.36 -3.80 9.54
CA TRP A 84 -13.66 -2.37 9.56
C TRP A 84 -12.34 -1.60 9.49
N ASP A 85 -11.98 -1.10 8.30
CA ASP A 85 -10.68 -0.49 8.11
C ASP A 85 -10.69 0.49 6.91
N LYS A 86 -9.61 1.26 6.80
CA LYS A 86 -9.37 2.21 5.71
C LYS A 86 -8.62 1.58 4.54
N VAL A 87 -7.82 0.54 4.78
CA VAL A 87 -6.91 -0.02 3.79
C VAL A 87 -7.46 -1.34 3.26
N PRO A 88 -7.73 -1.41 1.95
CA PRO A 88 -8.22 -2.66 1.37
C PRO A 88 -7.13 -3.73 1.32
N SER A 89 -7.55 -4.97 1.15
CA SER A 89 -6.62 -6.06 0.85
C SER A 89 -5.96 -5.81 -0.51
N LYS A 90 -4.67 -6.16 -0.61
CA LYS A 90 -3.98 -6.20 -1.90
C LYS A 90 -4.74 -7.09 -2.90
N PHE A 91 -5.38 -8.15 -2.41
CA PHE A 91 -6.09 -9.13 -3.23
C PHE A 91 -7.55 -8.76 -3.53
N ALA A 92 -8.01 -7.61 -3.08
CA ALA A 92 -9.40 -7.20 -3.30
C ALA A 92 -9.73 -7.19 -4.80
N GLY A 93 -10.74 -7.98 -5.17
CA GLY A 93 -11.16 -8.09 -6.56
C GLY A 93 -10.24 -8.89 -7.48
N TRP A 94 -9.23 -9.56 -6.96
CA TRP A 94 -8.32 -10.36 -7.77
C TRP A 94 -9.00 -11.64 -8.27
N SER A 95 -8.70 -11.99 -9.53
CA SER A 95 -9.09 -13.25 -10.16
C SER A 95 -7.90 -14.21 -10.16
N ASP A 96 -8.18 -15.47 -10.57
CA ASP A 96 -7.14 -16.49 -10.76
C ASP A 96 -6.01 -15.97 -11.64
N ARG A 97 -6.34 -15.22 -12.67
CA ARG A 97 -5.36 -14.67 -13.61
C ARG A 97 -4.38 -13.72 -12.91
N GLN A 98 -4.90 -12.84 -12.07
CA GLN A 98 -4.06 -11.86 -11.35
C GLN A 98 -3.11 -12.56 -10.38
N PHE A 99 -3.57 -13.58 -9.66
CA PHE A 99 -2.71 -14.39 -8.80
C PHE A 99 -1.64 -15.14 -9.61
N ALA A 100 -2.03 -15.74 -10.73
CA ALA A 100 -1.09 -16.46 -11.58
C ALA A 100 0.00 -15.53 -12.14
N GLU A 101 -0.39 -14.35 -12.58
CA GLU A 101 0.55 -13.35 -13.11
C GLU A 101 1.49 -12.81 -12.01
N ALA A 102 0.98 -12.60 -10.80
CA ALA A 102 1.78 -12.15 -9.68
C ALA A 102 2.80 -13.20 -9.24
N GLY A 103 2.46 -14.49 -9.35
CA GLY A 103 3.39 -15.60 -9.20
C GLY A 103 3.86 -15.89 -7.79
N PHE A 104 3.20 -15.40 -6.76
CA PHE A 104 3.45 -15.78 -5.37
C PHE A 104 2.31 -16.65 -4.85
N ARG A 105 2.52 -17.25 -3.69
CA ARG A 105 1.53 -18.10 -3.03
C ARG A 105 1.14 -17.48 -1.70
N ALA A 106 -0.16 -17.28 -1.48
CA ALA A 106 -0.70 -16.77 -0.22
C ALA A 106 -1.55 -17.88 0.43
N VAL A 107 -1.08 -18.41 1.53
CA VAL A 107 -1.77 -19.46 2.28
C VAL A 107 -2.98 -18.84 2.99
N PRO A 108 -4.10 -19.57 3.19
CA PRO A 108 -5.21 -19.04 3.97
C PRO A 108 -4.73 -18.51 5.33
N GLY A 109 -5.13 -17.29 5.67
CA GLY A 109 -4.64 -16.61 6.87
C GLY A 109 -3.50 -15.62 6.62
N ALA A 110 -2.94 -15.58 5.41
CA ALA A 110 -2.00 -14.54 5.04
C ALA A 110 -2.77 -13.27 4.70
N ILE A 111 -2.52 -12.19 5.43
CA ILE A 111 -3.18 -10.90 5.23
C ILE A 111 -2.17 -9.93 4.64
N VAL A 112 -2.48 -9.39 3.46
CA VAL A 112 -1.61 -8.44 2.76
C VAL A 112 -2.40 -7.19 2.45
N ARG A 113 -1.96 -6.06 2.98
CA ARG A 113 -2.59 -4.76 2.71
C ARG A 113 -2.15 -4.22 1.35
N ARG A 114 -3.06 -3.52 0.67
CA ARG A 114 -2.69 -2.80 -0.55
C ARG A 114 -1.59 -1.79 -0.24
N GLY A 115 -0.59 -1.71 -1.09
CA GLY A 115 0.61 -0.91 -0.86
C GLY A 115 1.80 -1.72 -0.36
N ALA A 116 1.63 -3.04 -0.16
CA ALA A 116 2.72 -3.96 0.09
C ALA A 116 3.09 -4.70 -1.20
N HIS A 117 4.36 -4.93 -1.42
CA HIS A 117 4.84 -5.69 -2.59
C HIS A 117 5.29 -7.07 -2.17
N ILE A 118 4.86 -8.07 -2.94
CA ILE A 118 5.25 -9.47 -2.78
C ILE A 118 5.90 -9.92 -4.08
N ALA A 119 7.13 -10.36 -4.02
CA ALA A 119 7.88 -10.79 -5.19
C ALA A 119 7.37 -12.13 -5.71
N ARG A 120 7.57 -12.36 -7.01
CA ARG A 120 7.29 -13.64 -7.66
C ARG A 120 8.08 -14.75 -6.97
N GLY A 121 7.43 -15.89 -6.74
CA GLY A 121 8.04 -17.04 -6.10
C GLY A 121 7.98 -17.05 -4.58
N ALA A 122 7.55 -15.96 -3.95
CA ALA A 122 7.39 -15.92 -2.50
C ALA A 122 6.23 -16.81 -2.05
N VAL A 123 6.35 -17.37 -0.85
CA VAL A 123 5.30 -18.14 -0.19
C VAL A 123 4.98 -17.47 1.13
N LEU A 124 3.76 -16.98 1.27
CA LEU A 124 3.29 -16.34 2.49
C LEU A 124 2.52 -17.35 3.33
N MET A 125 3.06 -17.71 4.47
CA MET A 125 2.34 -18.45 5.50
C MET A 125 1.41 -17.49 6.26
N PRO A 126 0.54 -17.95 7.17
CA PRO A 126 -0.31 -17.05 7.94
C PRO A 126 0.51 -15.95 8.61
N SER A 127 0.25 -14.74 8.18
CA SER A 127 1.08 -13.58 8.52
C SER A 127 0.35 -12.29 8.17
N PHE A 128 0.92 -11.17 8.60
CA PHE A 128 0.40 -9.85 8.25
C PHE A 128 1.49 -9.05 7.54
N VAL A 129 1.20 -8.64 6.31
CA VAL A 129 2.11 -7.81 5.52
C VAL A 129 1.50 -6.42 5.40
N ASN A 130 2.14 -5.45 6.03
CA ASN A 130 1.60 -4.11 6.14
C ASN A 130 1.92 -3.27 4.90
N ILE A 131 1.16 -2.18 4.74
CA ILE A 131 1.39 -1.18 3.71
C ILE A 131 2.84 -0.66 3.78
N GLY A 132 3.49 -0.58 2.64
CA GLY A 132 4.88 -0.14 2.55
C GLY A 132 5.91 -1.26 2.67
N ALA A 133 5.51 -2.48 3.02
CA ALA A 133 6.42 -3.61 3.10
C ALA A 133 6.83 -4.10 1.70
N TYR A 134 8.04 -4.59 1.60
CA TYR A 134 8.57 -5.20 0.38
C TYR A 134 9.11 -6.59 0.72
N VAL A 135 8.44 -7.61 0.21
CA VAL A 135 8.85 -9.01 0.39
C VAL A 135 9.52 -9.46 -0.89
N GLY A 136 10.83 -9.67 -0.80
CA GLY A 136 11.67 -10.08 -1.93
C GLY A 136 11.71 -11.58 -2.18
#